data_d0097161018c5e80fa588ae3ad8c5d0e
#
_entry.id   d0097161018c5e80fa588ae3ad8c5d0e
#
_cell.length_a   1.000
_cell.length_b   1.000
_cell.length_c   1.000
_cell.angle_alpha   90.00
_cell.angle_beta   90.00
_cell.angle_gamma   90.00
#
_symmetry.space_group_name_H-M   'P 1'
#
loop_
_entity.id
_entity.type
_entity.pdbx_description
1 polymer ?
#
loop_
_entity_poly.entity_id
_entity_poly.type
_entity_poly.pdbx_seq_one_letter_code
_entity_poly.pdbx_strand_id
1 'polypeptide(L)'
;MTRVDFYVVKSAGSDARLSVAARLTEKALGRGHKIFINCESETQLVALNTYLWDFKPSSFIPHALAAEDENEHVVLGFNQVPSAHNDVLINLALAPPRYFARFERVAEVVTQDPNALGALRDAWRHYRDKGYPLSKHELP
;
A
#
# COMPACT_ATOMS: atom_id res chain seq x y z
N MET A 1 3.59 -13.38 -12.65
CA MET A 1 2.80 -12.20 -13.07
C MET A 1 2.23 -11.48 -11.86
N THR A 2 2.28 -10.18 -11.86
CA THR A 2 1.78 -9.35 -10.76
C THR A 2 0.26 -9.50 -10.62
N ARG A 3 -0.21 -9.78 -9.41
CA ARG A 3 -1.64 -9.77 -9.08
C ARG A 3 -1.98 -8.46 -8.40
N VAL A 4 -3.11 -7.86 -8.77
CA VAL A 4 -3.54 -6.58 -8.22
C VAL A 4 -4.87 -6.75 -7.49
N ASP A 5 -4.89 -6.36 -6.23
CA ASP A 5 -6.08 -6.35 -5.40
C ASP A 5 -6.44 -4.91 -5.04
N PHE A 6 -7.69 -4.52 -5.28
CA PHE A 6 -8.20 -3.22 -4.87
C PHE A 6 -9.01 -3.38 -3.61
N TYR A 7 -8.62 -2.68 -2.56
CA TYR A 7 -9.32 -2.65 -1.27
C TYR A 7 -10.06 -1.34 -1.18
N VAL A 8 -11.37 -1.40 -1.34
CA VAL A 8 -12.24 -0.22 -1.36
C VAL A 8 -12.86 -0.02 0.02
N VAL A 9 -12.53 1.10 0.65
CA VAL A 9 -12.96 1.42 2.00
C VAL A 9 -14.20 2.29 1.93
N LYS A 10 -15.19 2.05 2.79
CA LYS A 10 -16.44 2.83 2.80
C LYS A 10 -16.28 4.26 3.31
N SER A 11 -15.23 4.52 4.06
CA SER A 11 -14.96 5.83 4.62
C SER A 11 -14.26 6.73 3.61
N ALA A 12 -14.48 8.04 3.73
CA ALA A 12 -13.73 9.04 2.95
C ALA A 12 -12.54 9.62 3.73
N GLY A 13 -12.40 9.30 5.02
CA GLY A 13 -11.35 9.85 5.87
C GLY A 13 -9.96 9.31 5.54
N SER A 14 -8.94 10.15 5.72
CA SER A 14 -7.55 9.76 5.49
C SER A 14 -7.06 8.66 6.43
N ASP A 15 -7.56 8.64 7.68
CA ASP A 15 -7.18 7.63 8.67
C ASP A 15 -7.62 6.22 8.27
N ALA A 16 -8.68 6.09 7.47
CA ALA A 16 -9.14 4.81 6.99
C ALA A 16 -8.08 4.11 6.12
N ARG A 17 -7.35 4.88 5.32
CA ARG A 17 -6.26 4.33 4.49
C ARG A 17 -5.12 3.81 5.35
N LEU A 18 -4.76 4.56 6.39
CA LEU A 18 -3.69 4.14 7.31
C LEU A 18 -4.09 2.87 8.05
N SER A 19 -5.33 2.79 8.51
CA SER A 19 -5.85 1.62 9.20
C SER A 19 -5.83 0.37 8.31
N VAL A 20 -6.27 0.50 7.07
CA VAL A 20 -6.27 -0.62 6.12
C VAL A 20 -4.84 -1.02 5.78
N ALA A 21 -3.97 -0.05 5.52
CA ALA A 21 -2.56 -0.34 5.23
C ALA A 21 -1.90 -1.11 6.38
N ALA A 22 -2.15 -0.71 7.62
CA ALA A 22 -1.60 -1.39 8.79
C ALA A 22 -2.11 -2.82 8.92
N ARG A 23 -3.41 -3.05 8.70
CA ARG A 23 -4.00 -4.40 8.77
C ARG A 23 -3.48 -5.30 7.66
N LEU A 24 -3.36 -4.78 6.45
CA LEU A 24 -2.79 -5.54 5.33
C LEU A 24 -1.33 -5.89 5.59
N THR A 25 -0.57 -4.93 6.13
CA THR A 25 0.84 -5.13 6.49
C THR A 25 0.99 -6.22 7.54
N GLU A 26 0.20 -6.16 8.61
CA GLU A 26 0.24 -7.16 9.68
C GLU A 26 -0.04 -8.55 9.12
N LYS A 27 -1.06 -8.68 8.30
CA LYS A 27 -1.45 -9.96 7.70
C LYS A 27 -0.36 -10.51 6.79
N ALA A 28 0.18 -9.69 5.91
CA ALA A 28 1.21 -10.11 4.97
C ALA A 28 2.51 -10.47 5.68
N LEU A 29 2.90 -9.66 6.67
CA LEU A 29 4.09 -9.92 7.48
C LEU A 29 3.96 -11.25 8.22
N GLY A 30 2.79 -11.54 8.79
CA GLY A 30 2.51 -12.80 9.48
C GLY A 30 2.60 -14.02 8.57
N ARG A 31 2.49 -13.83 7.26
CA ARG A 31 2.64 -14.90 6.27
C ARG A 31 4.03 -14.96 5.65
N GLY A 32 4.97 -14.19 6.18
CA GLY A 32 6.37 -14.22 5.74
C GLY A 32 6.70 -13.33 4.55
N HIS A 33 5.81 -12.43 4.18
CA HIS A 33 6.05 -11.51 3.06
C HIS A 33 6.89 -10.32 3.47
N LYS A 34 7.56 -9.73 2.48
CA LYS A 34 8.21 -8.43 2.61
C LYS A 34 7.33 -7.38 1.94
N ILE A 35 7.14 -6.26 2.59
CA ILE A 35 6.17 -5.25 2.17
C ILE A 35 6.85 -3.91 1.94
N PHE A 36 6.57 -3.30 0.79
CA PHE A 36 6.89 -1.91 0.53
C PHE A 36 5.60 -1.11 0.44
N ILE A 37 5.50 -0.02 1.20
CA ILE A 37 4.32 0.84 1.20
C ILE A 37 4.69 2.15 0.51
N ASN A 38 4.06 2.40 -0.64
CA ASN A 38 4.26 3.62 -1.40
C ASN A 38 3.28 4.68 -0.93
N CYS A 39 3.78 5.74 -0.33
CA CYS A 39 2.97 6.82 0.22
C CYS A 39 2.74 7.92 -0.81
N GLU A 40 1.64 8.63 -0.65
CA GLU A 40 1.18 9.69 -1.54
C GLU A 40 1.97 10.98 -1.36
N SER A 41 2.44 11.23 -0.13
CA SER A 41 3.10 12.48 0.24
C SER A 41 4.03 12.25 1.42
N GLU A 42 4.88 13.21 1.68
CA GLU A 42 5.73 13.21 2.87
C GLU A 42 4.87 13.24 4.15
N THR A 43 3.80 14.01 4.14
CA THR A 43 2.86 14.10 5.27
C THR A 43 2.25 12.73 5.57
N GLN A 44 1.83 12.02 4.53
CA GLN A 44 1.27 10.68 4.71
C GLN A 44 2.32 9.69 5.21
N LEU A 45 3.54 9.79 4.70
CA LEU A 45 4.65 8.95 5.15
C LEU A 45 4.87 9.08 6.66
N VAL A 46 4.94 10.32 7.16
CA VAL A 46 5.11 10.60 8.59
C VAL A 46 3.92 10.07 9.39
N ALA A 47 2.71 10.30 8.89
CA ALA A 47 1.49 9.85 9.58
C ALA A 47 1.42 8.33 9.67
N LEU A 48 1.76 7.63 8.58
CA LEU A 48 1.77 6.17 8.57
C LEU A 48 2.85 5.60 9.49
N ASN A 49 4.03 6.20 9.48
CA ASN A 49 5.12 5.79 10.37
C ASN A 49 4.68 5.85 11.83
N THR A 50 4.08 6.95 12.24
CA THR A 50 3.54 7.12 13.59
C THR A 50 2.43 6.11 13.87
N TYR A 51 1.52 5.93 12.92
CA TYR A 51 0.40 5.00 13.05
C TYR A 51 0.87 3.57 13.28
N LEU A 52 1.88 3.11 12.55
CA LEU A 52 2.40 1.75 12.70
C LEU A 52 3.08 1.51 14.05
N TRP A 53 3.74 2.52 14.61
CA TRP A 53 4.31 2.43 15.96
C TRP A 53 3.23 2.24 17.02
N ASP A 54 2.05 2.85 16.83
CA ASP A 54 0.96 2.86 17.80
C ASP A 54 -0.20 1.92 17.45
N PHE A 55 -0.05 1.11 16.38
CA PHE A 55 -1.17 0.37 15.79
C PHE A 55 -1.88 -0.54 16.78
N LYS A 56 -1.14 -1.40 17.47
CA LYS A 56 -1.66 -2.28 18.51
C LYS A 56 -0.60 -2.48 19.58
N PRO A 57 -0.94 -2.35 20.86
CA PRO A 57 0.03 -2.60 21.93
C PRO A 57 0.62 -4.02 21.90
N SER A 58 -0.16 -5.01 21.45
CA SER A 58 0.26 -6.42 21.40
C SER A 58 0.87 -6.84 20.08
N SER A 59 0.93 -5.94 19.08
CA SER A 59 1.32 -6.30 17.72
C SER A 59 2.35 -5.30 17.22
N PHE A 60 3.60 -5.61 17.44
CA PHE A 60 4.69 -4.77 16.95
C PHE A 60 4.95 -5.08 15.47
N ILE A 61 4.93 -4.06 14.64
CA ILE A 61 5.28 -4.15 13.22
C ILE A 61 6.64 -3.51 13.02
N PRO A 62 7.72 -4.29 12.89
CA PRO A 62 9.02 -3.72 12.60
C PRO A 62 9.00 -3.09 11.22
N HIS A 63 9.36 -1.82 11.15
CA HIS A 63 9.34 -1.08 9.89
C HIS A 63 10.40 0.01 9.88
N ALA A 64 10.77 0.44 8.68
CA ALA A 64 11.74 1.51 8.48
C ALA A 64 11.33 2.39 7.31
N LEU A 65 11.83 3.61 7.30
CA LEU A 65 11.70 4.48 6.13
C LEU A 65 12.75 4.07 5.08
N ALA A 66 12.39 4.17 3.81
CA ALA A 66 13.29 3.79 2.71
C ALA A 66 14.63 4.53 2.75
N ALA A 67 14.61 5.79 3.21
CA ALA A 67 15.82 6.59 3.32
C ALA A 67 16.75 6.14 4.46
N GLU A 68 16.26 5.34 5.40
CA GLU A 68 17.01 4.90 6.57
C GLU A 68 17.50 3.45 6.44
N ASP A 69 16.61 2.54 6.06
CA ASP A 69 16.94 1.12 5.93
C ASP A 69 16.03 0.44 4.92
N GLU A 70 16.52 0.20 3.72
CA GLU A 70 15.76 -0.47 2.67
C GLU A 70 15.67 -1.99 2.85
N ASN A 71 16.39 -2.57 3.80
CA ASN A 71 16.44 -4.02 3.97
C ASN A 71 15.48 -4.56 5.05
N GLU A 72 14.76 -3.68 5.74
CA GLU A 72 13.75 -4.11 6.69
C GLU A 72 12.61 -4.84 5.95
N HIS A 73 11.88 -5.72 6.64
CA HIS A 73 10.77 -6.46 6.03
C HIS A 73 9.63 -5.54 5.61
N VAL A 74 9.38 -4.49 6.36
CA VAL A 74 8.37 -3.48 6.03
C VAL A 74 9.07 -2.15 5.85
N VAL A 75 8.97 -1.60 4.64
CA VAL A 75 9.62 -0.34 4.28
C VAL A 75 8.59 0.63 3.74
N LEU A 76 8.61 1.86 4.25
CA LEU A 76 7.75 2.95 3.81
C LEU A 76 8.56 3.91 2.96
N GLY A 77 8.00 4.34 1.84
CA GLY A 77 8.66 5.33 0.99
C GLY A 77 7.67 6.31 0.37
N PHE A 78 8.14 7.52 0.17
CA PHE A 78 7.48 8.51 -0.66
C PHE A 78 8.47 8.95 -1.72
N ASN A 79 8.04 8.87 -2.97
CA ASN A 79 8.86 9.25 -4.12
C ASN A 79 10.21 8.51 -4.13
N GLN A 80 10.19 7.27 -3.67
CA GLN A 80 11.34 6.38 -3.62
C GLN A 80 11.07 5.15 -4.47
N VAL A 81 12.09 4.69 -5.18
CA VAL A 81 12.02 3.42 -5.93
C VAL A 81 12.63 2.34 -5.05
N PRO A 82 11.86 1.31 -4.65
CA PRO A 82 12.42 0.25 -3.82
C PRO A 82 13.50 -0.53 -4.58
N SER A 83 14.62 -0.80 -3.94
CA SER A 83 15.70 -1.56 -4.56
C SER A 83 15.73 -3.02 -4.10
N ALA A 84 15.28 -3.29 -2.88
CA ALA A 84 15.37 -4.62 -2.26
C ALA A 84 14.05 -5.38 -2.21
N HIS A 85 12.91 -4.72 -2.40
CA HIS A 85 11.58 -5.32 -2.26
C HIS A 85 10.97 -5.63 -3.63
N ASN A 86 10.40 -6.83 -3.74
CA ASN A 86 9.72 -7.29 -4.96
C ASN A 86 8.55 -8.24 -4.66
N ASP A 87 8.09 -8.30 -3.42
CA ASP A 87 7.05 -9.25 -2.98
C ASP A 87 5.67 -8.56 -2.95
N VAL A 88 5.39 -7.76 -1.91
CA VAL A 88 4.10 -7.09 -1.75
C VAL A 88 4.28 -5.58 -1.78
N LEU A 89 3.55 -4.92 -2.66
CA LEU A 89 3.46 -3.46 -2.73
C LEU A 89 2.09 -3.03 -2.23
N ILE A 90 2.05 -2.16 -1.23
CA ILE A 90 0.81 -1.48 -0.83
C ILE A 90 0.90 -0.07 -1.37
N ASN A 91 -0.03 0.29 -2.25
CA ASN A 91 -0.04 1.60 -2.86
C ASN A 91 -1.10 2.51 -2.22
N LEU A 92 -0.64 3.58 -1.60
CA LEU A 92 -1.50 4.61 -1.02
C LEU A 92 -1.54 5.87 -1.88
N ALA A 93 -0.74 5.93 -2.93
CA ALA A 93 -0.79 7.03 -3.89
C ALA A 93 -1.99 6.86 -4.83
N LEU A 94 -2.40 7.93 -5.49
CA LEU A 94 -3.56 7.89 -6.38
C LEU A 94 -3.28 7.17 -7.69
N ALA A 95 -2.02 7.16 -8.14
CA ALA A 95 -1.64 6.48 -9.37
C ALA A 95 -0.75 5.27 -9.09
N PRO A 96 -0.80 4.22 -9.94
CA PRO A 96 0.14 3.11 -9.82
C PRO A 96 1.57 3.62 -9.98
N PRO A 97 2.49 3.22 -9.10
CA PRO A 97 3.89 3.59 -9.27
C PRO A 97 4.50 2.86 -10.47
N ARG A 98 5.49 3.46 -11.11
CA ARG A 98 6.10 2.89 -12.32
C ARG A 98 6.66 1.49 -12.11
N TYR A 99 7.14 1.22 -10.91
CA TYR A 99 7.82 -0.04 -10.57
C TYR A 99 6.86 -1.15 -10.14
N PHE A 100 5.54 -0.97 -10.23
CA PHE A 100 4.56 -1.92 -9.68
C PHE A 100 4.76 -3.34 -10.24
N ALA A 101 5.15 -3.46 -11.50
CA ALA A 101 5.29 -4.75 -12.18
C ALA A 101 6.46 -5.59 -11.65
N ARG A 102 7.34 -5.00 -10.85
CA ARG A 102 8.43 -5.73 -10.19
C ARG A 102 7.95 -6.52 -8.98
N PHE A 103 6.72 -6.26 -8.51
CA PHE A 103 6.14 -6.92 -7.34
C PHE A 103 5.26 -8.08 -7.76
N GLU A 104 5.18 -9.10 -6.92
CA GLU A 104 4.29 -10.23 -7.16
C GLU A 104 2.83 -9.88 -6.85
N ARG A 105 2.61 -9.02 -5.86
CA ARG A 105 1.27 -8.55 -5.48
C ARG A 105 1.28 -7.06 -5.25
N VAL A 106 0.19 -6.43 -5.69
CA VAL A 106 -0.06 -5.01 -5.45
C VAL A 106 -1.40 -4.88 -4.75
N ALA A 107 -1.45 -4.16 -3.63
CA ALA A 107 -2.66 -3.80 -2.93
C ALA A 107 -2.90 -2.31 -3.13
N GLU A 108 -3.97 -1.97 -3.86
CA GLU A 108 -4.42 -0.59 -4.02
C GLU A 108 -5.44 -0.30 -2.93
N VAL A 109 -5.24 0.74 -2.14
CA VAL A 109 -6.15 1.12 -1.05
C VAL A 109 -6.90 2.38 -1.45
N VAL A 110 -8.21 2.28 -1.58
CA VAL A 110 -9.06 3.34 -2.15
C VAL A 110 -10.16 3.71 -1.16
N THR A 111 -10.32 5.02 -0.93
CA THR A 111 -11.40 5.56 -0.08
C THR A 111 -12.54 6.08 -0.94
N GLN A 112 -13.59 6.60 -0.28
CA GLN A 112 -14.74 7.21 -0.95
C GLN A 112 -14.54 8.68 -1.31
N ASP A 113 -13.34 9.21 -1.08
CA ASP A 113 -13.00 10.55 -1.55
C ASP A 113 -13.18 10.63 -3.07
N PRO A 114 -13.85 11.68 -3.62
CA PRO A 114 -14.11 11.77 -5.06
C PRO A 114 -12.85 11.69 -5.92
N ASN A 115 -11.74 12.26 -5.48
CA ASN A 115 -10.47 12.17 -6.21
C ASN A 115 -9.95 10.74 -6.23
N ALA A 116 -10.08 10.02 -5.12
CA ALA A 116 -9.66 8.62 -5.02
C ALA A 116 -10.50 7.72 -5.91
N LEU A 117 -11.82 7.96 -6.00
CA LEU A 117 -12.71 7.18 -6.85
C LEU A 117 -12.41 7.38 -8.33
N GLY A 118 -12.08 8.60 -8.74
CA GLY A 118 -11.65 8.89 -10.11
C GLY A 118 -10.34 8.20 -10.44
N ALA A 119 -9.38 8.28 -9.54
CA ALA A 119 -8.09 7.62 -9.68
C ALA A 119 -8.22 6.09 -9.69
N LEU A 120 -9.17 5.54 -8.92
CA LEU A 120 -9.48 4.11 -8.93
C LEU A 120 -9.85 3.63 -10.34
N ARG A 121 -10.74 4.35 -11.02
CA ARG A 121 -11.17 3.97 -12.37
C ARG A 121 -10.01 4.00 -13.35
N ASP A 122 -9.17 5.01 -13.26
CA ASP A 122 -8.00 5.15 -14.12
C ASP A 122 -6.98 4.03 -13.85
N ALA A 123 -6.71 3.74 -12.58
CA ALA A 123 -5.79 2.68 -12.19
C ALA A 123 -6.32 1.31 -12.60
N TRP A 124 -7.61 1.04 -12.37
CA TRP A 124 -8.24 -0.22 -12.77
C TRP A 124 -8.09 -0.45 -14.27
N ARG A 125 -8.39 0.58 -15.07
CA ARG A 125 -8.26 0.51 -16.52
C ARG A 125 -6.80 0.29 -16.93
N HIS A 126 -5.89 0.97 -16.29
CA HIS A 126 -4.45 0.84 -16.56
C HIS A 126 -3.97 -0.60 -16.36
N TYR A 127 -4.30 -1.23 -15.24
CA TYR A 127 -3.92 -2.61 -14.96
C TYR A 127 -4.63 -3.58 -15.91
N ARG A 128 -5.93 -3.38 -16.13
CA ARG A 128 -6.74 -4.23 -16.99
C ARG A 128 -6.20 -4.23 -18.42
N ASP A 129 -5.91 -3.06 -18.96
CA ASP A 129 -5.46 -2.94 -20.35
C ASP A 129 -4.08 -3.55 -20.56
N LYS A 130 -3.30 -3.66 -19.51
CA LYS A 130 -2.00 -4.36 -19.54
C LYS A 130 -2.12 -5.85 -19.25
N GLY A 131 -3.30 -6.35 -18.98
CA GLY A 131 -3.56 -7.78 -18.82
C GLY A 131 -3.27 -8.36 -17.43
N TYR A 132 -3.15 -7.53 -16.40
CA TYR A 132 -2.91 -8.02 -15.06
C TYR A 132 -4.18 -8.58 -14.42
N PRO A 133 -4.10 -9.70 -13.65
CA PRO A 133 -5.25 -10.21 -12.90
C PRO A 133 -5.67 -9.20 -11.84
N LEU A 134 -6.96 -8.89 -11.82
CA LEU A 134 -7.54 -7.89 -10.91
C LEU A 134 -8.58 -8.53 -10.00
N SER A 135 -8.61 -8.12 -8.74
CA SER A 135 -9.66 -8.46 -7.78
C SER A 135 -10.06 -7.21 -7.00
N LYS A 136 -11.33 -7.14 -6.61
CA LYS A 136 -11.85 -6.02 -5.85
C LYS A 136 -12.44 -6.55 -4.54
N HIS A 137 -12.07 -5.91 -3.44
CA HIS A 137 -12.55 -6.25 -2.10
C HIS A 137 -13.20 -5.01 -1.48
N GLU A 138 -14.47 -5.09 -1.15
CA GLU A 138 -15.15 -4.01 -0.47
C GLU A 138 -15.08 -4.25 1.04
N LEU A 139 -14.51 -3.28 1.74
CA LEU A 139 -14.33 -3.36 3.19
C LEU A 139 -15.45 -2.60 3.90
N PRO A 140 -15.95 -3.12 5.04
CA PRO A 140 -17.01 -2.43 5.80
C PRO A 140 -16.60 -1.09 6.36
#